data_43f43753970167e729e0ac4bbbe60c96
#
_entry.id   43f43753970167e729e0ac4bbbe60c96
#
_cell.length_a   1.000
_cell.length_b   1.000
_cell.length_c   1.000
_cell.angle_alpha   90.00
_cell.angle_beta   90.00
_cell.angle_gamma   90.00
#
_symmetry.space_group_name_H-M   'P 1'
#
loop_
_entity.id
_entity.type
_entity.pdbx_description
1 polymer ?
#
loop_
_entity_poly.entity_id
_entity_poly.type
_entity_poly.pdbx_seq_one_letter_code
_entity_poly.pdbx_strand_id
1 'polypeptide(L)'
;MRVAALYDVHGNLPALEAVLAEVDAGTILVGGDAVLGPMPKETLALLRERDATFIRGNCDREVAAPGEGEELWTRRARWVHEQLDEEELAFLRGLPHPLSLEVEGLGEVLFCHGSPRSDEEILTAITPPKRLDPIFDGVTQDVVVCGHTHAQFDRLVGDRRLVNAGSVGMAYEGEPGIAAWALLGPTVELRRTPYDVEATVALVRETGFPDAEELVSEVLLHPPSAEEVTAHFESLAERQSL
;
A
#
# COMPACT_ATOMS: atom_id res chain seq x y z
N MET A 1 -20.98 -4.46 -4.28
CA MET A 1 -20.64 -3.08 -3.87
C MET A 1 -19.47 -2.56 -4.70
N ARG A 2 -19.25 -1.22 -4.77
CA ARG A 2 -18.00 -0.65 -5.31
C ARG A 2 -16.98 -0.49 -4.17
N VAL A 3 -15.71 -0.75 -4.45
CA VAL A 3 -14.62 -0.68 -3.47
C VAL A 3 -13.53 0.26 -3.96
N ALA A 4 -13.18 1.27 -3.16
CA ALA A 4 -11.95 2.04 -3.32
C ALA A 4 -10.83 1.32 -2.56
N ALA A 5 -9.85 0.80 -3.28
CA ALA A 5 -8.71 0.07 -2.73
C ALA A 5 -7.51 1.02 -2.62
N LEU A 6 -7.19 1.41 -1.39
CA LEU A 6 -6.12 2.32 -1.01
C LEU A 6 -4.99 1.51 -0.38
N TYR A 7 -3.84 1.47 -0.99
CA TYR A 7 -2.68 0.72 -0.54
C TYR A 7 -1.54 1.68 -0.19
N ASP A 8 -0.68 1.25 0.72
CA ASP A 8 0.61 1.92 0.96
C ASP A 8 0.44 3.43 1.21
N VAL A 9 -0.42 3.78 2.18
CA VAL A 9 -0.72 5.19 2.53
C VAL A 9 0.47 5.85 3.23
N HIS A 10 1.24 5.06 3.99
CA HIS A 10 2.50 5.48 4.61
C HIS A 10 2.43 6.82 5.34
N GLY A 11 1.36 7.04 6.12
CA GLY A 11 1.23 8.26 6.91
C GLY A 11 1.28 9.55 6.10
N ASN A 12 1.02 9.50 4.79
CA ASN A 12 0.94 10.68 3.93
C ASN A 12 -0.50 11.23 3.94
N LEU A 13 -0.81 11.97 5.00
CA LEU A 13 -2.15 12.53 5.21
C LEU A 13 -2.66 13.38 4.05
N PRO A 14 -1.87 14.35 3.48
CA PRO A 14 -2.36 15.17 2.37
C PRO A 14 -2.70 14.37 1.11
N ALA A 15 -1.93 13.34 0.79
CA ALA A 15 -2.23 12.44 -0.33
C ALA A 15 -3.52 11.65 -0.07
N LEU A 16 -3.70 11.15 1.15
CA LEU A 16 -4.93 10.45 1.56
C LEU A 16 -6.15 11.37 1.48
N GLU A 17 -6.07 12.61 1.99
CA GLU A 17 -7.16 13.60 1.93
C GLU A 17 -7.57 13.89 0.48
N ALA A 18 -6.60 14.06 -0.41
CA ALA A 18 -6.86 14.26 -1.83
C ALA A 18 -7.61 13.08 -2.46
N VAL A 19 -7.16 11.85 -2.19
CA VAL A 19 -7.84 10.65 -2.68
C VAL A 19 -9.25 10.53 -2.11
N LEU A 20 -9.43 10.73 -0.81
CA LEU A 20 -10.75 10.64 -0.15
C LEU A 20 -11.75 11.69 -0.63
N ALA A 21 -11.27 12.82 -1.15
CA ALA A 21 -12.13 13.83 -1.79
C ALA A 21 -12.70 13.36 -3.15
N GLU A 22 -12.02 12.43 -3.83
CA GLU A 22 -12.46 11.86 -5.11
C GLU A 22 -13.20 10.52 -4.96
N VAL A 23 -13.07 9.85 -3.80
CA VAL A 23 -13.69 8.54 -3.58
C VAL A 23 -15.21 8.64 -3.59
N ASP A 24 -15.82 8.03 -4.61
CA ASP A 24 -17.26 7.77 -4.74
C ASP A 24 -17.49 6.24 -4.74
N ALA A 25 -17.28 5.62 -3.59
CA ALA A 25 -17.44 4.17 -3.38
C ALA A 25 -18.19 3.88 -2.09
N GLY A 26 -18.91 2.76 -2.07
CA GLY A 26 -19.65 2.32 -0.88
C GLY A 26 -18.76 1.72 0.21
N THR A 27 -17.52 1.36 -0.14
CA THR A 27 -16.54 0.77 0.77
C THR A 27 -15.14 1.28 0.44
N ILE A 28 -14.39 1.66 1.47
CA ILE A 28 -12.95 1.93 1.40
C ILE A 28 -12.24 0.71 1.97
N LEU A 29 -11.31 0.13 1.20
CA LEU A 29 -10.41 -0.91 1.68
C LEU A 29 -9.00 -0.35 1.74
N VAL A 30 -8.37 -0.45 2.90
CA VAL A 30 -6.95 -0.15 3.12
C VAL A 30 -6.17 -1.44 2.99
N GLY A 31 -5.36 -1.52 1.96
CA GLY A 31 -4.65 -2.74 1.55
C GLY A 31 -3.32 -2.97 2.24
N GLY A 32 -3.14 -2.43 3.43
CA GLY A 32 -1.92 -2.52 4.23
C GLY A 32 -1.04 -1.28 4.11
N ASP A 33 -0.04 -1.22 4.99
CA ASP A 33 0.98 -0.16 5.10
C ASP A 33 0.36 1.23 5.25
N ALA A 34 -0.59 1.31 6.20
CA ALA A 34 -1.33 2.55 6.43
C ALA A 34 -0.51 3.63 7.14
N VAL A 35 0.28 3.23 8.14
CA VAL A 35 0.77 4.17 9.16
C VAL A 35 2.28 4.43 9.14
N LEU A 36 3.12 3.57 8.54
CA LEU A 36 4.58 3.78 8.56
C LEU A 36 4.99 4.99 7.72
N GLY A 37 4.95 6.17 8.34
CA GLY A 37 5.25 7.43 7.69
C GLY A 37 5.11 8.63 8.62
N PRO A 38 5.14 9.87 8.09
CA PRO A 38 5.34 11.08 8.89
C PRO A 38 4.11 11.52 9.72
N MET A 39 2.88 11.14 9.35
CA MET A 39 1.64 11.54 10.03
C MET A 39 0.76 10.32 10.34
N PRO A 40 1.26 9.36 11.18
CA PRO A 40 0.63 8.06 11.36
C PRO A 40 -0.72 8.15 12.07
N LYS A 41 -0.81 8.97 13.10
CA LYS A 41 -1.97 9.06 13.98
C LYS A 41 -3.16 9.72 13.27
N GLU A 42 -2.91 10.82 12.59
CA GLU A 42 -3.90 11.56 11.82
C GLU A 42 -4.42 10.72 10.64
N THR A 43 -3.52 10.00 9.97
CA THR A 43 -3.86 9.07 8.88
C THR A 43 -4.76 7.95 9.37
N LEU A 44 -4.39 7.28 10.46
CA LEU A 44 -5.20 6.20 11.03
C LEU A 44 -6.56 6.70 11.52
N ALA A 45 -6.60 7.85 12.18
CA ALA A 45 -7.83 8.45 12.66
C ALA A 45 -8.79 8.78 11.51
N LEU A 46 -8.28 9.40 10.44
CA LEU A 46 -9.09 9.74 9.26
C LEU A 46 -9.66 8.49 8.57
N LEU A 47 -8.87 7.43 8.42
CA LEU A 47 -9.32 6.18 7.82
C LEU A 47 -10.38 5.48 8.68
N ARG A 48 -10.22 5.49 10.01
CA ARG A 48 -11.23 4.94 10.95
C ARG A 48 -12.51 5.78 10.94
N GLU A 49 -12.44 7.10 10.85
CA GLU A 49 -13.60 7.99 10.72
C GLU A 49 -14.41 7.70 9.44
N ARG A 50 -13.75 7.22 8.39
CA ARG A 50 -14.38 6.82 7.12
C ARG A 50 -14.87 5.37 7.11
N ASP A 51 -14.92 4.68 8.26
CA ASP A 51 -15.33 3.28 8.38
C ASP A 51 -14.59 2.35 7.39
N ALA A 52 -13.30 2.62 7.14
CA ALA A 52 -12.51 1.82 6.23
C ALA A 52 -12.32 0.38 6.74
N THR A 53 -12.35 -0.57 5.82
CA THR A 53 -11.95 -1.96 6.07
C THR A 53 -10.45 -2.08 5.86
N PHE A 54 -9.75 -2.79 6.75
CA PHE A 54 -8.29 -2.90 6.68
C PHE A 54 -7.82 -4.33 6.50
N ILE A 55 -6.74 -4.49 5.77
CA ILE A 55 -5.87 -5.68 5.85
C ILE A 55 -4.49 -5.24 6.29
N ARG A 56 -3.70 -6.18 6.83
CA ARG A 56 -2.35 -5.93 7.31
C ARG A 56 -1.35 -5.87 6.17
N GLY A 57 -0.47 -4.85 6.17
CA GLY A 57 0.79 -4.84 5.44
C GLY A 57 1.98 -5.22 6.33
N ASN A 58 3.16 -5.39 5.74
CA ASN A 58 4.38 -5.70 6.48
C ASN A 58 4.78 -4.55 7.42
N CYS A 59 4.63 -3.30 6.98
CA CYS A 59 4.96 -2.15 7.80
C CYS A 59 3.99 -1.98 8.99
N ASP A 60 2.71 -2.31 8.84
CA ASP A 60 1.76 -2.29 9.96
C ASP A 60 2.18 -3.30 11.04
N ARG A 61 2.65 -4.49 10.63
CA ARG A 61 3.18 -5.52 11.53
C ARG A 61 4.47 -5.06 12.21
N GLU A 62 5.38 -4.44 11.47
CA GLU A 62 6.64 -3.90 11.99
C GLU A 62 6.40 -2.75 12.97
N VAL A 63 5.47 -1.85 12.69
CA VAL A 63 5.06 -0.79 13.62
C VAL A 63 4.44 -1.37 14.89
N ALA A 64 3.59 -2.38 14.78
CA ALA A 64 2.95 -3.01 15.93
C ALA A 64 3.94 -3.74 16.87
N ALA A 65 5.09 -4.19 16.33
CA ALA A 65 6.15 -4.87 17.07
C ALA A 65 7.53 -4.58 16.43
N PRO A 66 8.08 -3.36 16.63
CA PRO A 66 9.31 -2.95 15.99
C PRO A 66 10.53 -3.73 16.50
N GLY A 67 11.47 -4.01 15.60
CA GLY A 67 12.76 -4.61 15.93
C GLY A 67 13.68 -3.68 16.72
N GLU A 68 14.80 -4.22 17.21
CA GLU A 68 15.83 -3.48 17.94
C GLU A 68 16.98 -2.95 17.04
N GLY A 69 16.93 -3.19 15.71
CA GLY A 69 17.95 -2.80 14.75
C GLY A 69 18.08 -1.29 14.58
N GLU A 70 19.21 -0.87 13.98
CA GLU A 70 19.53 0.54 13.68
C GLU A 70 19.31 0.89 12.19
N GLU A 71 18.84 -0.07 11.40
CA GLU A 71 18.46 0.16 10.02
C GLU A 71 17.37 1.24 9.95
N LEU A 72 17.42 2.05 8.92
CA LEU A 72 16.51 3.19 8.74
C LEU A 72 15.04 2.79 8.89
N TRP A 73 14.66 1.69 8.27
CA TRP A 73 13.27 1.21 8.29
C TRP A 73 12.80 0.82 9.69
N THR A 74 13.66 0.12 10.47
CA THR A 74 13.39 -0.23 11.87
C THR A 74 13.30 1.01 12.76
N ARG A 75 14.16 2.03 12.54
CA ARG A 75 14.09 3.30 13.26
C ARG A 75 12.78 4.04 12.97
N ARG A 76 12.34 4.06 11.72
CA ARG A 76 11.05 4.64 11.31
C ARG A 76 9.87 3.91 11.94
N ALA A 77 9.88 2.57 11.91
CA ALA A 77 8.83 1.76 12.55
C ALA A 77 8.74 2.03 14.06
N ARG A 78 9.88 2.12 14.74
CA ARG A 78 9.95 2.44 16.18
C ARG A 78 9.43 3.84 16.48
N TRP A 79 9.81 4.83 15.66
CA TRP A 79 9.31 6.19 15.82
C TRP A 79 7.78 6.25 15.65
N VAL A 80 7.22 5.57 14.67
CA VAL A 80 5.76 5.49 14.47
C VAL A 80 5.08 4.75 15.62
N HIS A 81 5.67 3.65 16.11
CA HIS A 81 5.18 2.93 17.28
C HIS A 81 5.03 3.85 18.50
N GLU A 82 5.99 4.75 18.72
CA GLU A 82 5.98 5.71 19.83
C GLU A 82 4.92 6.84 19.67
N GLN A 83 4.44 7.09 18.45
CA GLN A 83 3.36 8.05 18.19
C GLN A 83 1.97 7.45 18.46
N LEU A 84 1.80 6.13 18.35
CA LEU A 84 0.52 5.45 18.47
C LEU A 84 0.27 5.04 19.94
N ASP A 85 -1.00 5.02 20.34
CA ASP A 85 -1.39 4.49 21.64
C ASP A 85 -1.61 2.97 21.61
N GLU A 86 -1.80 2.36 22.79
CA GLU A 86 -1.95 0.89 22.88
C GLU A 86 -3.22 0.37 22.19
N GLU A 87 -4.29 1.17 22.08
CA GLU A 87 -5.50 0.78 21.34
C GLU A 87 -5.22 0.73 19.84
N GLU A 88 -4.51 1.75 19.32
CA GLU A 88 -4.09 1.85 17.93
C GLU A 88 -3.11 0.71 17.55
N LEU A 89 -2.14 0.42 18.42
CA LEU A 89 -1.22 -0.70 18.24
C LEU A 89 -1.91 -2.07 18.32
N ALA A 90 -2.88 -2.23 19.24
CA ALA A 90 -3.68 -3.45 19.32
C ALA A 90 -4.56 -3.63 18.07
N PHE A 91 -5.08 -2.54 17.51
CA PHE A 91 -5.79 -2.56 16.23
C PHE A 91 -4.90 -3.07 15.11
N LEU A 92 -3.68 -2.53 14.94
CA LEU A 92 -2.73 -2.98 13.91
C LEU A 92 -2.37 -4.47 14.08
N ARG A 93 -2.15 -4.94 15.31
CA ARG A 93 -1.88 -6.37 15.59
C ARG A 93 -3.03 -7.29 15.20
N GLY A 94 -4.25 -6.79 15.24
CA GLY A 94 -5.47 -7.56 14.95
C GLY A 94 -5.86 -7.59 13.47
N LEU A 95 -5.16 -6.87 12.59
CA LEU A 95 -5.52 -6.78 11.18
C LEU A 95 -5.40 -8.13 10.46
N PRO A 96 -6.42 -8.53 9.67
CA PRO A 96 -6.38 -9.77 8.88
C PRO A 96 -5.45 -9.63 7.67
N HIS A 97 -5.02 -10.78 7.13
CA HIS A 97 -4.36 -10.89 5.83
C HIS A 97 -4.47 -12.33 5.32
N PRO A 98 -4.91 -12.58 4.09
CA PRO A 98 -5.65 -11.68 3.19
C PRO A 98 -7.14 -11.55 3.55
N LEU A 99 -7.93 -10.83 2.72
CA LEU A 99 -9.36 -10.66 2.88
C LEU A 99 -10.07 -10.75 1.51
N SER A 100 -11.23 -11.41 1.45
CA SER A 100 -12.09 -11.41 0.27
C SER A 100 -13.35 -10.57 0.49
N LEU A 101 -13.76 -9.83 -0.55
CA LEU A 101 -15.00 -9.07 -0.59
C LEU A 101 -15.77 -9.32 -1.89
N GLU A 102 -17.11 -9.31 -1.81
CA GLU A 102 -17.98 -9.30 -2.99
C GLU A 102 -17.98 -7.92 -3.65
N VAL A 103 -17.50 -7.85 -4.89
CA VAL A 103 -17.41 -6.62 -5.67
C VAL A 103 -18.36 -6.70 -6.87
N GLU A 104 -19.13 -5.63 -7.07
CA GLU A 104 -20.09 -5.54 -8.17
C GLU A 104 -19.43 -5.80 -9.53
N GLY A 105 -19.98 -6.73 -10.29
CA GLY A 105 -19.49 -7.08 -11.63
C GLY A 105 -18.19 -7.88 -11.67
N LEU A 106 -17.50 -8.07 -10.54
CA LEU A 106 -16.24 -8.81 -10.45
C LEU A 106 -16.35 -10.09 -9.61
N GLY A 107 -17.47 -10.28 -8.87
CA GLY A 107 -17.62 -11.39 -7.94
C GLY A 107 -16.77 -11.25 -6.70
N GLU A 108 -16.34 -12.37 -6.13
CA GLU A 108 -15.44 -12.37 -4.98
C GLU A 108 -14.02 -11.98 -5.39
N VAL A 109 -13.53 -10.86 -4.86
CA VAL A 109 -12.18 -10.32 -5.10
C VAL A 109 -11.32 -10.58 -3.88
N LEU A 110 -10.11 -11.11 -4.07
CA LEU A 110 -9.13 -11.30 -3.02
C LEU A 110 -8.23 -10.07 -2.91
N PHE A 111 -8.13 -9.51 -1.70
CA PHE A 111 -7.23 -8.42 -1.36
C PHE A 111 -6.11 -8.95 -0.47
N CYS A 112 -4.87 -8.71 -0.85
CA CYS A 112 -3.67 -9.05 -0.08
C CYS A 112 -2.70 -7.88 -0.14
N HIS A 113 -1.74 -7.77 0.79
CA HIS A 113 -0.73 -6.72 0.70
C HIS A 113 0.34 -7.07 -0.34
N GLY A 114 1.22 -8.03 -0.05
CA GLY A 114 2.21 -8.53 -1.02
C GLY A 114 1.62 -9.63 -1.92
N SER A 115 1.25 -10.76 -1.33
CA SER A 115 0.64 -11.90 -2.02
C SER A 115 -0.47 -12.55 -1.19
N PRO A 116 -1.26 -13.50 -1.73
CA PRO A 116 -2.26 -14.24 -0.95
C PRO A 116 -1.73 -14.95 0.30
N ARG A 117 -0.43 -15.28 0.34
CA ARG A 117 0.19 -16.05 1.42
C ARG A 117 1.18 -15.25 2.29
N SER A 118 1.56 -14.06 1.86
CA SER A 118 2.56 -13.24 2.58
C SER A 118 2.35 -11.75 2.37
N ASP A 119 2.50 -10.98 3.45
CA ASP A 119 2.48 -9.52 3.41
C ASP A 119 3.80 -8.90 2.90
N GLU A 120 4.85 -9.71 2.68
CA GLU A 120 6.17 -9.27 2.19
C GLU A 120 6.53 -9.81 0.80
N GLU A 121 5.76 -10.75 0.25
CA GLU A 121 6.12 -11.40 -1.01
C GLU A 121 5.92 -10.46 -2.19
N ILE A 122 6.98 -10.28 -2.96
CA ILE A 122 7.03 -9.32 -4.06
C ILE A 122 6.34 -9.87 -5.31
N LEU A 123 5.30 -9.16 -5.76
CA LEU A 123 4.63 -9.37 -7.04
C LEU A 123 4.75 -8.11 -7.90
N THR A 124 5.21 -8.26 -9.14
CA THR A 124 5.41 -7.16 -10.08
C THR A 124 4.68 -7.38 -11.40
N ALA A 125 4.65 -6.34 -12.23
CA ALA A 125 4.09 -6.42 -13.58
C ALA A 125 4.77 -7.51 -14.46
N ILE A 126 6.03 -7.87 -14.17
CA ILE A 126 6.83 -8.80 -14.94
C ILE A 126 7.14 -10.11 -14.21
N THR A 127 6.63 -10.32 -12.99
CA THR A 127 6.81 -11.59 -12.27
C THR A 127 6.43 -12.77 -13.16
N PRO A 128 7.36 -13.73 -13.40
CA PRO A 128 7.11 -14.80 -14.36
C PRO A 128 6.03 -15.77 -13.87
N PRO A 129 5.19 -16.34 -14.76
CA PRO A 129 4.12 -17.27 -14.40
C PRO A 129 4.61 -18.42 -13.51
N LYS A 130 5.77 -19.00 -13.78
CA LYS A 130 6.35 -20.07 -13.00
C LYS A 130 6.53 -19.74 -11.50
N ARG A 131 6.77 -18.45 -11.17
CA ARG A 131 6.86 -18.01 -9.78
C ARG A 131 5.46 -17.72 -9.20
N LEU A 132 4.50 -17.32 -10.04
CA LEU A 132 3.13 -17.05 -9.61
C LEU A 132 2.32 -18.33 -9.34
N ASP A 133 2.55 -19.42 -10.09
CA ASP A 133 1.79 -20.66 -9.96
C ASP A 133 1.69 -21.16 -8.51
N PRO A 134 2.80 -21.34 -7.75
CA PRO A 134 2.74 -21.81 -6.36
C PRO A 134 2.19 -20.73 -5.38
N ILE A 135 2.19 -19.46 -5.75
CA ILE A 135 1.64 -18.37 -4.93
C ILE A 135 0.11 -18.38 -4.98
N PHE A 136 -0.44 -18.73 -6.14
CA PHE A 136 -1.88 -18.77 -6.37
C PHE A 136 -2.50 -20.16 -6.20
N ASP A 137 -1.73 -21.14 -5.72
CA ASP A 137 -2.29 -22.47 -5.42
C ASP A 137 -3.37 -22.36 -4.33
N GLY A 138 -4.56 -22.92 -4.63
CA GLY A 138 -5.74 -22.85 -3.74
C GLY A 138 -6.50 -21.52 -3.76
N VAL A 139 -6.04 -20.48 -4.48
CA VAL A 139 -6.80 -19.22 -4.67
C VAL A 139 -7.90 -19.45 -5.70
N THR A 140 -9.15 -19.19 -5.31
CA THR A 140 -10.35 -19.44 -6.14
C THR A 140 -10.88 -18.18 -6.82
N GLN A 141 -10.48 -16.99 -6.37
CA GLN A 141 -10.91 -15.71 -6.91
C GLN A 141 -10.29 -15.42 -8.26
N ASP A 142 -11.10 -14.93 -9.20
CA ASP A 142 -10.65 -14.54 -10.54
C ASP A 142 -9.89 -13.21 -10.55
N VAL A 143 -10.10 -12.37 -9.53
CA VAL A 143 -9.42 -11.07 -9.37
C VAL A 143 -8.69 -11.05 -8.04
N VAL A 144 -7.40 -10.72 -8.09
CA VAL A 144 -6.53 -10.51 -6.93
C VAL A 144 -5.96 -9.10 -6.99
N VAL A 145 -6.09 -8.36 -5.89
CA VAL A 145 -5.56 -7.00 -5.76
C VAL A 145 -4.47 -6.99 -4.70
N CYS A 146 -3.34 -6.37 -5.02
CA CYS A 146 -2.19 -6.22 -4.12
C CYS A 146 -1.63 -4.79 -4.16
N GLY A 147 -0.60 -4.53 -3.35
CA GLY A 147 0.20 -3.31 -3.26
C GLY A 147 1.68 -3.61 -3.10
N HIS A 148 2.29 -3.13 -2.00
CA HIS A 148 3.65 -3.43 -1.53
C HIS A 148 4.79 -2.93 -2.43
N THR A 149 4.67 -3.02 -3.75
CA THR A 149 5.70 -2.55 -4.69
C THR A 149 5.45 -1.13 -5.19
N HIS A 150 4.36 -0.49 -4.77
CA HIS A 150 3.98 0.91 -5.03
C HIS A 150 3.82 1.30 -6.51
N ALA A 151 4.00 0.40 -7.45
CA ALA A 151 3.87 0.62 -8.89
C ALA A 151 2.58 -0.01 -9.42
N GLN A 152 1.72 0.79 -10.04
CA GLN A 152 0.45 0.30 -10.59
C GLN A 152 0.67 -0.66 -11.75
N PHE A 153 -0.06 -1.77 -11.73
CA PHE A 153 -0.22 -2.64 -12.90
C PHE A 153 -1.55 -3.38 -12.87
N ASP A 154 -1.97 -3.84 -14.03
CA ASP A 154 -3.15 -4.66 -14.26
C ASP A 154 -2.83 -5.67 -15.36
N ARG A 155 -2.78 -6.95 -15.02
CA ARG A 155 -2.38 -8.01 -15.95
C ARG A 155 -3.17 -9.31 -15.78
N LEU A 156 -3.26 -10.08 -16.83
CA LEU A 156 -3.76 -11.46 -16.78
C LEU A 156 -2.60 -12.44 -16.50
N VAL A 157 -2.87 -13.39 -15.61
CA VAL A 157 -2.01 -14.51 -15.29
C VAL A 157 -2.84 -15.78 -15.44
N GLY A 158 -2.73 -16.46 -16.59
CA GLY A 158 -3.74 -17.45 -16.99
C GLY A 158 -5.11 -16.78 -17.15
N ASP A 159 -6.11 -17.32 -16.48
CA ASP A 159 -7.48 -16.76 -16.46
C ASP A 159 -7.70 -15.76 -15.33
N ARG A 160 -6.71 -15.54 -14.43
CA ARG A 160 -6.80 -14.65 -13.27
C ARG A 160 -6.29 -13.25 -13.61
N ARG A 161 -6.99 -12.23 -13.13
CA ARG A 161 -6.55 -10.84 -13.18
C ARG A 161 -5.79 -10.49 -11.91
N LEU A 162 -4.54 -10.10 -12.05
CA LEU A 162 -3.69 -9.60 -10.96
C LEU A 162 -3.51 -8.09 -11.12
N VAL A 163 -3.89 -7.35 -10.07
CA VAL A 163 -3.88 -5.89 -10.05
C VAL A 163 -3.02 -5.41 -8.90
N ASN A 164 -2.10 -4.47 -9.16
CA ASN A 164 -1.48 -3.68 -8.11
C ASN A 164 -2.12 -2.29 -8.10
N ALA A 165 -2.66 -1.90 -6.96
CA ALA A 165 -3.35 -0.62 -6.83
C ALA A 165 -2.39 0.59 -6.83
N GLY A 166 -1.09 0.36 -6.72
CA GLY A 166 -0.09 1.41 -6.51
C GLY A 166 0.02 1.80 -5.05
N SER A 167 0.44 3.02 -4.78
CA SER A 167 0.57 3.58 -3.43
C SER A 167 -0.09 4.95 -3.35
N VAL A 168 -0.86 5.18 -2.28
CA VAL A 168 -1.43 6.50 -1.99
C VAL A 168 -0.34 7.46 -1.52
N GLY A 169 0.56 7.00 -0.64
CA GLY A 169 1.51 7.87 0.02
C GLY A 169 2.89 7.97 -0.62
N MET A 170 3.29 6.94 -1.36
CA MET A 170 4.63 6.78 -1.92
C MET A 170 4.58 6.18 -3.34
N ALA A 171 3.76 6.77 -4.23
CA ALA A 171 3.58 6.25 -5.58
C ALA A 171 4.88 6.33 -6.41
N TYR A 172 5.28 5.19 -6.97
CA TYR A 172 6.45 5.09 -7.84
C TYR A 172 6.02 5.15 -9.31
N GLU A 173 5.57 6.33 -9.72
CA GLU A 173 5.02 6.60 -11.05
C GLU A 173 5.90 7.57 -11.87
N GLY A 174 7.08 7.95 -11.32
CA GLY A 174 8.02 8.88 -11.96
C GLY A 174 7.56 10.34 -11.95
N GLU A 175 6.47 10.65 -11.28
CA GLU A 175 5.85 11.98 -11.25
C GLU A 175 5.55 12.37 -9.80
N PRO A 176 6.07 13.52 -9.29
CA PRO A 176 5.82 13.97 -7.92
C PRO A 176 4.37 14.41 -7.72
N GLY A 177 3.87 14.26 -6.48
CA GLY A 177 2.54 14.73 -6.11
C GLY A 177 1.39 13.92 -6.70
N ILE A 178 1.61 12.65 -7.01
CA ILE A 178 0.58 11.70 -7.44
C ILE A 178 0.33 10.67 -6.35
N ALA A 179 -0.95 10.46 -6.01
CA ALA A 179 -1.44 9.35 -5.21
C ALA A 179 -2.08 8.31 -6.12
N ALA A 180 -1.65 7.05 -6.04
CA ALA A 180 -2.14 5.97 -6.89
C ALA A 180 -3.05 5.03 -6.08
N TRP A 181 -4.21 4.65 -6.65
CA TRP A 181 -5.20 3.79 -6.02
C TRP A 181 -6.06 3.07 -7.06
N ALA A 182 -6.92 2.15 -6.65
CA ALA A 182 -7.80 1.43 -7.57
C ALA A 182 -9.26 1.56 -7.15
N LEU A 183 -10.15 1.73 -8.13
CA LEU A 183 -11.59 1.65 -7.96
C LEU A 183 -12.10 0.37 -8.60
N LEU A 184 -12.76 -0.47 -7.81
CA LEU A 184 -13.32 -1.75 -8.24
C LEU A 184 -14.84 -1.72 -8.23
N GLY A 185 -15.43 -2.26 -9.28
CA GLY A 185 -16.86 -2.41 -9.50
C GLY A 185 -17.50 -1.31 -10.38
N PRO A 186 -18.14 -1.71 -11.54
CA PRO A 186 -18.21 -3.08 -12.06
C PRO A 186 -16.95 -3.54 -12.83
N THR A 187 -16.00 -2.67 -13.01
CA THR A 187 -14.69 -2.92 -13.65
C THR A 187 -13.56 -2.57 -12.67
N VAL A 188 -12.32 -2.86 -13.04
CA VAL A 188 -11.15 -2.36 -12.33
C VAL A 188 -10.67 -1.09 -13.04
N GLU A 189 -10.50 -0.02 -12.28
CA GLU A 189 -9.98 1.25 -12.77
C GLU A 189 -8.78 1.66 -11.90
N LEU A 190 -7.59 1.74 -12.47
CA LEU A 190 -6.44 2.34 -11.82
C LEU A 190 -6.58 3.87 -11.87
N ARG A 191 -6.49 4.49 -10.72
CA ARG A 191 -6.71 5.93 -10.52
C ARG A 191 -5.43 6.61 -10.05
N ARG A 192 -5.29 7.89 -10.43
CA ARG A 192 -4.19 8.77 -10.03
C ARG A 192 -4.77 10.11 -9.64
N THR A 193 -4.57 10.50 -8.39
CA THR A 193 -5.07 11.75 -7.82
C THR A 193 -3.89 12.67 -7.53
N PRO A 194 -3.85 13.88 -8.08
CA PRO A 194 -2.82 14.84 -7.75
C PRO A 194 -3.05 15.42 -6.34
N TYR A 195 -1.94 15.67 -5.61
CA TYR A 195 -1.96 16.38 -4.33
C TYR A 195 -0.83 17.43 -4.27
N ASP A 196 -0.94 18.36 -3.34
CA ASP A 196 0.06 19.43 -3.16
C ASP A 196 1.32 18.88 -2.49
N VAL A 197 2.30 18.48 -3.30
CA VAL A 197 3.56 17.92 -2.83
C VAL A 197 4.42 18.95 -2.10
N GLU A 198 4.38 20.24 -2.47
CA GLU A 198 5.18 21.27 -1.81
C GLU A 198 4.67 21.53 -0.40
N ALA A 199 3.34 21.63 -0.23
CA ALA A 199 2.72 21.71 1.08
C ALA A 199 2.98 20.46 1.92
N THR A 200 2.94 19.26 1.30
CA THR A 200 3.25 17.99 1.97
C THR A 200 4.69 17.97 2.46
N VAL A 201 5.66 18.37 1.64
CA VAL A 201 7.08 18.45 2.02
C VAL A 201 7.28 19.38 3.22
N ALA A 202 6.60 20.53 3.25
CA ALA A 202 6.69 21.45 4.39
C ALA A 202 6.18 20.78 5.69
N LEU A 203 5.05 20.08 5.63
CA LEU A 203 4.51 19.33 6.77
C LEU A 203 5.44 18.21 7.22
N VAL A 204 5.94 17.38 6.30
CA VAL A 204 6.84 16.26 6.61
C VAL A 204 8.07 16.73 7.39
N ARG A 205 8.66 17.87 7.02
CA ARG A 205 9.82 18.47 7.70
C ARG A 205 9.54 18.89 9.15
N GLU A 206 8.29 19.15 9.48
CA GLU A 206 7.88 19.58 10.82
C GLU A 206 7.56 18.41 11.76
N THR A 207 7.36 17.18 11.25
CA THR A 207 6.92 16.04 12.05
C THR A 207 8.00 15.44 12.94
N GLY A 208 9.27 15.61 12.63
CA GLY A 208 10.38 14.91 13.27
C GLY A 208 10.53 13.45 12.85
N PHE A 209 9.89 13.03 11.75
CA PHE A 209 10.04 11.69 11.19
C PHE A 209 11.51 11.38 10.86
N PRO A 210 12.05 10.20 11.22
CA PRO A 210 13.45 9.87 11.02
C PRO A 210 13.87 9.94 9.54
N ASP A 211 14.95 10.68 9.28
CA ASP A 211 15.51 10.90 7.95
C ASP A 211 14.45 11.42 6.94
N ALA A 212 13.64 12.39 7.38
CA ALA A 212 12.57 12.99 6.59
C ALA A 212 13.07 13.55 5.24
N GLU A 213 14.28 14.10 5.16
CA GLU A 213 14.85 14.64 3.93
C GLU A 213 15.12 13.55 2.87
N GLU A 214 15.42 12.32 3.27
CA GLU A 214 15.52 11.18 2.34
C GLU A 214 14.15 10.86 1.72
N LEU A 215 13.10 10.77 2.56
CA LEU A 215 11.72 10.59 2.07
C LEU A 215 11.31 11.74 1.13
N VAL A 216 11.61 12.97 1.50
CA VAL A 216 11.31 14.17 0.70
C VAL A 216 12.03 14.13 -0.64
N SER A 217 13.34 13.90 -0.63
CA SER A 217 14.15 14.01 -1.85
C SER A 217 13.96 12.84 -2.80
N GLU A 218 13.84 11.61 -2.29
CA GLU A 218 13.88 10.39 -3.11
C GLU A 218 12.49 9.84 -3.45
N VAL A 219 11.48 10.23 -2.68
CA VAL A 219 10.13 9.70 -2.86
C VAL A 219 9.12 10.79 -3.23
N LEU A 220 9.09 11.92 -2.48
CA LEU A 220 8.07 12.93 -2.72
C LEU A 220 8.41 13.84 -3.91
N LEU A 221 9.67 14.29 -4.04
CA LEU A 221 10.08 15.21 -5.09
C LEU A 221 10.66 14.53 -6.33
N HIS A 222 11.30 13.38 -6.18
CA HIS A 222 11.91 12.63 -7.27
C HIS A 222 11.55 11.13 -7.18
N PRO A 223 10.25 10.79 -7.24
CA PRO A 223 9.85 9.38 -7.17
C PRO A 223 10.43 8.60 -8.34
N PRO A 224 10.92 7.37 -8.11
CA PRO A 224 11.34 6.50 -9.20
C PRO A 224 10.17 6.15 -10.12
N SER A 225 10.46 5.82 -11.34
CA SER A 225 9.46 5.35 -12.30
C SER A 225 9.00 3.93 -11.99
N ALA A 226 7.80 3.58 -12.47
CA ALA A 226 7.27 2.22 -12.36
C ALA A 226 8.20 1.16 -12.99
N GLU A 227 8.92 1.51 -14.08
CA GLU A 227 9.87 0.63 -14.75
C GLU A 227 11.10 0.36 -13.86
N GLU A 228 11.73 1.41 -13.30
CA GLU A 228 12.89 1.30 -12.41
C GLU A 228 12.57 0.47 -11.17
N VAL A 229 11.44 0.76 -10.53
CA VAL A 229 10.98 0.06 -9.33
C VAL A 229 10.62 -1.39 -9.63
N THR A 230 9.92 -1.66 -10.74
CA THR A 230 9.60 -3.02 -11.16
C THR A 230 10.87 -3.85 -11.35
N ALA A 231 11.89 -3.31 -12.03
CA ALA A 231 13.16 -4.01 -12.21
C ALA A 231 13.91 -4.23 -10.88
N HIS A 232 13.87 -3.26 -9.98
CA HIS A 232 14.49 -3.36 -8.66
C HIS A 232 13.82 -4.46 -7.81
N PHE A 233 12.50 -4.43 -7.65
CA PHE A 233 11.76 -5.40 -6.86
C PHE A 233 11.86 -6.82 -7.45
N GLU A 234 11.84 -6.95 -8.78
CA GLU A 234 12.00 -8.26 -9.42
C GLU A 234 13.39 -8.86 -9.13
N SER A 235 14.45 -8.04 -9.15
CA SER A 235 15.80 -8.46 -8.75
C SER A 235 15.89 -8.86 -7.26
N LEU A 236 15.14 -8.19 -6.37
CA LEU A 236 15.05 -8.58 -4.96
C LEU A 236 14.35 -9.93 -4.79
N ALA A 237 13.21 -10.12 -5.45
CA ALA A 237 12.43 -11.34 -5.40
C ALA A 237 13.20 -12.58 -5.91
N GLU A 238 14.01 -12.41 -6.95
CA GLU A 238 14.89 -13.49 -7.45
C GLU A 238 15.90 -13.92 -6.40
N ARG A 239 16.49 -12.98 -5.65
CA ARG A 239 17.44 -13.27 -4.56
C ARG A 239 16.79 -13.96 -3.36
N GLN A 240 15.54 -13.65 -3.05
CA GLN A 240 14.78 -14.29 -1.97
C GLN A 240 14.33 -15.71 -2.31
N SER A 241 14.31 -16.06 -3.60
CA SER A 241 13.87 -17.38 -4.09
C SER A 241 15.01 -18.41 -4.19
N LEU A 242 16.28 -18.01 -3.93
CA LEU A 242 17.48 -18.85 -3.92
C LEU A 242 17.84 -19.32 -2.51
#